data_d29dd91511072b177cbc73ae1d58da55
#
_entry.id   d29dd91511072b177cbc73ae1d58da55
#
_cell.length_a   1.000
_cell.length_b   1.000
_cell.length_c   1.000
_cell.angle_alpha   90.00
_cell.angle_beta   90.00
_cell.angle_gamma   90.00
#
_symmetry.space_group_name_H-M   'P 1'
#
loop_
_entity.id
_entity.type
_entity.pdbx_description
1 polymer ?
#
loop_
_entity_poly.entity_id
_entity_poly.type
_entity_poly.pdbx_seq_one_letter_code
_entity_poly.pdbx_strand_id
1 'polypeptide(L)'
;MLFAFGDSYADTGNTKIAVTRSWHFPYGITFPGKPSGRFSDGFVSTDFVAGYLGMKTPIPYRWRKELSGRVKYGLNFAYGGTGVFDTLVAEPNMTTQIDFLQQLINDSVYTKRVLRTSVALVSLAGNDYSYYLETNGSAAAFPGFIQSVVNQLMVNMKRIHDLGVRKIGVMSLIPLGCTPQNTAGSSFQRCNETENDLVMLHNNLLLQAVNTLNQQTNSTLFFIIDLHNAFSTVFNGTEIHQGSPTFENPFEPCCFGVTEGFFCGSVDENGGKKYTLCSNPKTKLFWDGNHPTSEGWRAIYSTPAFQNTLKQFID
;
A
#
# COMPACT_ATOMS: atom_id res chain seq x y z
N MET A 1 14.24 9.50 -9.67
CA MET A 1 12.78 9.38 -9.89
C MET A 1 12.22 8.27 -9.02
N LEU A 2 10.96 8.38 -8.62
CA LEU A 2 10.24 7.34 -7.91
C LEU A 2 9.19 6.71 -8.83
N PHE A 3 9.21 5.38 -8.96
CA PHE A 3 8.13 4.59 -9.53
C PHE A 3 7.42 3.82 -8.41
N ALA A 4 6.08 3.84 -8.38
CA ALA A 4 5.31 3.08 -7.42
C ALA A 4 4.47 2.04 -8.14
N PHE A 5 4.50 0.80 -7.63
CA PHE A 5 3.70 -0.33 -8.07
C PHE A 5 2.94 -0.87 -6.86
N GLY A 6 1.70 -1.25 -7.05
CA GLY A 6 1.00 -1.77 -5.90
C GLY A 6 -0.51 -1.62 -5.95
N ASP A 7 -1.05 -1.56 -4.74
CA ASP A 7 -2.48 -1.52 -4.45
C ASP A 7 -2.90 -0.18 -3.82
N SER A 8 -3.98 -0.21 -3.02
CA SER A 8 -4.57 0.97 -2.39
C SER A 8 -3.63 1.70 -1.42
N TYR A 9 -2.64 1.03 -0.83
CA TYR A 9 -1.67 1.69 0.05
C TYR A 9 -0.72 2.61 -0.70
N ALA A 10 -0.51 2.35 -1.99
CA ALA A 10 0.36 3.14 -2.84
C ALA A 10 -0.40 4.00 -3.87
N ASP A 11 -1.67 3.70 -4.20
CA ASP A 11 -2.43 4.38 -5.24
C ASP A 11 -2.67 5.86 -4.88
N THR A 12 -2.27 6.76 -5.77
CA THR A 12 -2.49 8.21 -5.65
C THR A 12 -3.60 8.73 -6.58
N GLY A 13 -4.42 7.82 -7.15
CA GLY A 13 -5.59 8.15 -7.96
C GLY A 13 -5.64 7.50 -9.33
N ASN A 14 -5.15 6.26 -9.49
CA ASN A 14 -5.28 5.48 -10.72
C ASN A 14 -6.62 4.75 -10.84
N THR A 15 -7.09 4.14 -9.72
CA THR A 15 -8.31 3.33 -9.74
C THR A 15 -9.49 4.14 -10.24
N LYS A 16 -10.32 3.52 -11.09
CA LYS A 16 -11.47 4.20 -11.72
C LYS A 16 -12.51 4.62 -10.69
N ILE A 17 -13.17 5.76 -10.93
CA ILE A 17 -14.20 6.32 -10.05
C ILE A 17 -15.35 5.30 -9.81
N ALA A 18 -15.76 4.57 -10.84
CA ALA A 18 -16.82 3.59 -10.75
C ALA A 18 -16.47 2.33 -9.95
N VAL A 19 -15.18 2.10 -9.67
CA VAL A 19 -14.68 0.87 -9.01
C VAL A 19 -14.46 1.08 -7.52
N THR A 20 -14.18 2.32 -7.09
CA THR A 20 -13.77 2.59 -5.72
C THR A 20 -14.44 3.79 -5.08
N ARG A 21 -14.63 3.72 -3.76
CA ARG A 21 -15.13 4.83 -2.94
C ARG A 21 -14.08 5.91 -2.63
N SER A 22 -12.79 5.67 -2.90
CA SER A 22 -11.73 6.66 -2.68
C SER A 22 -11.91 7.96 -3.49
N TRP A 23 -12.84 7.95 -4.46
CA TRP A 23 -13.28 9.12 -5.23
C TRP A 23 -14.54 9.78 -4.67
N HIS A 24 -15.07 9.31 -3.54
CA HIS A 24 -16.28 9.84 -2.91
C HIS A 24 -15.96 10.42 -1.54
N PHE A 25 -16.77 11.40 -1.12
CA PHE A 25 -16.71 11.90 0.25
C PHE A 25 -17.02 10.75 1.23
N PRO A 26 -16.26 10.61 2.34
CA PRO A 26 -15.39 11.59 2.96
C PRO A 26 -13.88 11.41 2.67
N TYR A 27 -13.47 10.56 1.73
CA TYR A 27 -12.06 10.43 1.37
C TYR A 27 -11.45 11.78 0.96
N GLY A 28 -10.18 12.00 1.31
CA GLY A 28 -9.45 13.20 0.91
C GLY A 28 -9.83 14.48 1.66
N ILE A 29 -10.60 14.42 2.75
CA ILE A 29 -11.07 15.60 3.49
C ILE A 29 -9.93 16.41 4.13
N THR A 30 -8.82 15.75 4.52
CA THR A 30 -7.63 16.42 5.07
C THR A 30 -6.73 16.94 3.95
N PHE A 31 -6.52 16.14 2.91
CA PHE A 31 -5.75 16.53 1.73
C PHE A 31 -6.25 15.75 0.50
N PRO A 32 -6.48 16.40 -0.62
CA PRO A 32 -6.37 17.83 -0.92
C PRO A 32 -7.63 18.66 -0.57
N GLY A 33 -8.43 18.24 0.39
CA GLY A 33 -9.71 18.84 0.76
C GLY A 33 -10.91 18.37 -0.09
N LYS A 34 -10.71 17.34 -0.90
CA LYS A 34 -11.70 16.66 -1.75
C LYS A 34 -11.25 15.26 -2.12
N PRO A 35 -12.14 14.36 -2.49
CA PRO A 35 -11.76 13.03 -3.00
C PRO A 35 -10.76 13.12 -4.16
N SER A 36 -9.74 12.28 -4.14
CA SER A 36 -8.65 12.30 -5.11
C SER A 36 -8.19 10.92 -5.55
N GLY A 37 -8.93 9.87 -5.18
CA GLY A 37 -8.59 8.48 -5.47
C GLY A 37 -7.55 7.87 -4.53
N ARG A 38 -7.11 8.61 -3.51
CA ARG A 38 -6.30 8.07 -2.40
C ARG A 38 -7.20 7.37 -1.39
N PHE A 39 -6.77 6.22 -0.92
CA PHE A 39 -7.50 5.44 0.10
C PHE A 39 -7.10 5.93 1.51
N SER A 40 -7.43 7.18 1.81
CA SER A 40 -7.14 7.85 3.07
C SER A 40 -7.97 9.15 3.17
N ASP A 41 -7.95 9.79 4.34
CA ASP A 41 -8.37 11.18 4.48
C ASP A 41 -7.44 12.16 3.76
N GLY A 42 -6.26 11.69 3.31
CA GLY A 42 -5.30 12.54 2.62
C GLY A 42 -4.12 11.81 1.99
N PHE A 43 -2.94 11.94 2.57
CA PHE A 43 -1.71 11.32 2.06
C PHE A 43 -1.71 9.80 2.26
N VAL A 44 -1.06 9.09 1.32
CA VAL A 44 -0.83 7.65 1.34
C VAL A 44 0.67 7.34 1.35
N SER A 45 1.03 6.08 1.51
CA SER A 45 2.41 5.61 1.60
C SER A 45 3.35 6.21 0.54
N THR A 46 2.94 6.27 -0.73
CA THR A 46 3.74 6.85 -1.82
C THR A 46 4.12 8.30 -1.58
N ASP A 47 3.23 9.09 -0.99
CA ASP A 47 3.49 10.50 -0.69
C ASP A 47 4.61 10.64 0.36
N PHE A 48 4.58 9.77 1.38
CA PHE A 48 5.58 9.76 2.46
C PHE A 48 6.96 9.27 1.98
N VAL A 49 7.01 8.21 1.15
CA VAL A 49 8.27 7.76 0.54
C VAL A 49 8.85 8.86 -0.33
N ALA A 50 8.05 9.51 -1.17
CA ALA A 50 8.50 10.62 -1.99
C ALA A 50 9.05 11.77 -1.13
N GLY A 51 8.35 12.14 -0.05
CA GLY A 51 8.78 13.16 0.90
C GLY A 51 10.11 12.81 1.58
N TYR A 52 10.27 11.57 2.06
CA TYR A 52 11.52 11.09 2.65
C TYR A 52 12.71 11.19 1.68
N LEU A 53 12.48 10.86 0.42
CA LEU A 53 13.51 10.92 -0.64
C LEU A 53 13.74 12.35 -1.18
N GLY A 54 13.07 13.37 -0.65
CA GLY A 54 13.13 14.74 -1.20
C GLY A 54 12.59 14.85 -2.62
N MET A 55 11.72 13.93 -3.03
CA MET A 55 11.13 13.86 -4.36
C MET A 55 9.69 14.38 -4.37
N LYS A 56 9.22 14.79 -5.54
CA LYS A 56 7.79 15.04 -5.74
C LYS A 56 7.05 13.71 -5.82
N THR A 57 5.86 13.63 -5.21
CA THR A 57 4.96 12.48 -5.39
C THR A 57 4.74 12.20 -6.87
N PRO A 58 5.01 10.96 -7.33
CA PRO A 58 4.76 10.59 -8.71
C PRO A 58 3.26 10.68 -9.02
N ILE A 59 2.93 11.22 -10.19
CA ILE A 59 1.54 11.32 -10.61
C ILE A 59 0.98 9.94 -10.97
N PRO A 60 -0.34 9.71 -10.82
CA PRO A 60 -0.99 8.50 -11.31
C PRO A 60 -0.76 8.30 -12.80
N TYR A 61 -0.49 7.07 -13.22
CA TYR A 61 -0.27 6.71 -14.62
C TYR A 61 -1.41 7.13 -15.55
N ARG A 62 -2.66 7.06 -15.06
CA ARG A 62 -3.85 7.50 -15.82
C ARG A 62 -3.78 8.96 -16.27
N TRP A 63 -3.10 9.83 -15.51
CA TRP A 63 -2.99 11.26 -15.79
C TRP A 63 -1.70 11.65 -16.54
N ARG A 64 -0.92 10.66 -17.03
CA ARG A 64 0.39 10.90 -17.65
C ARG A 64 0.35 11.78 -18.89
N LYS A 65 -0.76 11.76 -19.65
CA LYS A 65 -0.93 12.58 -20.86
C LYS A 65 -1.26 14.01 -20.50
N GLU A 66 -2.21 14.21 -19.60
CA GLU A 66 -2.70 15.51 -19.13
C GLU A 66 -1.64 16.24 -18.31
N LEU A 67 -0.83 15.52 -17.57
CA LEU A 67 0.23 16.05 -16.71
C LEU A 67 1.63 15.69 -17.23
N SER A 68 1.83 15.70 -18.54
CA SER A 68 3.05 15.23 -19.20
C SER A 68 4.34 15.90 -18.69
N GLY A 69 4.30 17.18 -18.31
CA GLY A 69 5.43 17.88 -17.71
C GLY A 69 5.88 17.33 -16.34
N ARG A 70 5.06 16.51 -15.68
CA ARG A 70 5.35 15.88 -14.38
C ARG A 70 5.88 14.45 -14.49
N VAL A 71 5.74 13.79 -15.64
CA VAL A 71 6.23 12.42 -15.90
C VAL A 71 7.73 12.28 -15.59
N LYS A 72 8.49 13.34 -15.78
CA LYS A 72 9.94 13.39 -15.45
C LYS A 72 10.28 13.17 -13.96
N TYR A 73 9.32 13.17 -13.05
CA TYR A 73 9.53 12.88 -11.63
C TYR A 73 9.27 11.41 -11.27
N GLY A 74 8.80 10.62 -12.23
CA GLY A 74 8.34 9.25 -12.07
C GLY A 74 6.83 9.12 -12.21
N LEU A 75 6.32 7.90 -12.11
CA LEU A 75 4.90 7.57 -12.22
C LEU A 75 4.48 6.59 -11.13
N ASN A 76 3.25 6.74 -10.70
CA ASN A 76 2.57 5.79 -9.85
C ASN A 76 1.72 4.87 -10.72
N PHE A 77 2.01 3.57 -10.72
CA PHE A 77 1.30 2.53 -11.46
C PHE A 77 0.35 1.71 -10.56
N ALA A 78 0.31 2.00 -9.24
CA ALA A 78 -0.51 1.29 -8.29
C ALA A 78 -2.00 1.53 -8.53
N TYR A 79 -2.82 0.47 -8.34
CA TYR A 79 -4.28 0.52 -8.43
C TYR A 79 -4.90 -0.11 -7.18
N GLY A 80 -5.83 0.59 -6.55
CA GLY A 80 -6.53 0.07 -5.37
C GLY A 80 -7.28 -1.23 -5.64
N GLY A 81 -7.21 -2.16 -4.68
CA GLY A 81 -7.88 -3.45 -4.74
C GLY A 81 -7.13 -4.52 -5.57
N THR A 82 -6.03 -4.17 -6.25
CA THR A 82 -5.28 -5.13 -7.09
C THR A 82 -4.26 -5.93 -6.29
N GLY A 83 -3.80 -7.02 -6.86
CA GLY A 83 -2.83 -7.94 -6.28
C GLY A 83 -1.63 -8.20 -7.18
N VAL A 84 -0.84 -9.16 -6.76
CA VAL A 84 0.20 -9.78 -7.57
C VAL A 84 -0.46 -10.54 -8.73
N PHE A 85 -1.58 -11.20 -8.44
CA PHE A 85 -2.49 -11.84 -9.38
C PHE A 85 -3.76 -10.99 -9.58
N ASP A 86 -4.68 -11.48 -10.42
CA ASP A 86 -5.99 -10.89 -10.54
C ASP A 86 -6.81 -11.09 -9.26
N THR A 87 -7.59 -10.08 -8.91
CA THR A 87 -8.42 -10.04 -7.70
C THR A 87 -9.88 -9.76 -8.07
N LEU A 88 -10.71 -9.41 -7.08
CA LEU A 88 -12.13 -9.06 -7.28
C LEU A 88 -12.32 -7.78 -8.11
N VAL A 89 -11.29 -6.94 -8.23
CA VAL A 89 -11.38 -5.71 -9.01
C VAL A 89 -10.78 -5.91 -10.41
N ALA A 90 -11.50 -5.50 -11.44
CA ALA A 90 -11.04 -5.54 -12.84
C ALA A 90 -10.12 -4.33 -13.15
N GLU A 91 -9.04 -4.21 -12.37
CA GLU A 91 -7.99 -3.20 -12.53
C GLU A 91 -6.61 -3.88 -12.72
N PRO A 92 -5.62 -3.18 -13.26
CA PRO A 92 -4.31 -3.76 -13.59
C PRO A 92 -3.60 -4.40 -12.39
N ASN A 93 -3.36 -5.71 -12.41
CA ASN A 93 -2.49 -6.40 -11.46
C ASN A 93 -1.02 -5.96 -11.63
N MET A 94 -0.13 -6.40 -10.74
CA MET A 94 1.27 -5.97 -10.76
C MET A 94 1.97 -6.24 -12.09
N THR A 95 1.71 -7.37 -12.74
CA THR A 95 2.31 -7.70 -14.03
C THR A 95 1.92 -6.67 -15.09
N THR A 96 0.64 -6.33 -15.17
CA THR A 96 0.13 -5.30 -16.10
C THR A 96 0.66 -3.90 -15.75
N GLN A 97 0.82 -3.57 -14.47
CA GLN A 97 1.44 -2.30 -14.05
C GLN A 97 2.88 -2.19 -14.56
N ILE A 98 3.64 -3.29 -14.57
CA ILE A 98 5.00 -3.35 -15.11
C ILE A 98 4.98 -3.26 -16.64
N ASP A 99 3.98 -3.83 -17.30
CA ASP A 99 3.80 -3.69 -18.77
C ASP A 99 3.63 -2.21 -19.15
N PHE A 100 2.95 -1.41 -18.36
CA PHE A 100 2.84 0.04 -18.57
C PHE A 100 4.21 0.74 -18.51
N LEU A 101 5.07 0.39 -17.57
CA LEU A 101 6.44 0.90 -17.54
C LEU A 101 7.23 0.46 -18.77
N GLN A 102 7.14 -0.82 -19.14
CA GLN A 102 7.80 -1.36 -20.34
C GLN A 102 7.36 -0.61 -21.60
N GLN A 103 6.06 -0.32 -21.73
CA GLN A 103 5.53 0.43 -22.87
C GLN A 103 6.11 1.85 -22.91
N LEU A 104 6.20 2.55 -21.78
CA LEU A 104 6.79 3.89 -21.72
C LEU A 104 8.29 3.90 -22.10
N ILE A 105 9.00 2.80 -21.81
CA ILE A 105 10.39 2.63 -22.24
C ILE A 105 10.45 2.42 -23.75
N ASN A 106 9.60 1.58 -24.31
CA ASN A 106 9.51 1.33 -25.76
C ASN A 106 9.15 2.62 -26.51
N ASP A 107 8.27 3.44 -25.96
CA ASP A 107 7.87 4.74 -26.49
C ASP A 107 8.92 5.86 -26.24
N SER A 108 10.09 5.50 -25.70
CA SER A 108 11.20 6.44 -25.40
C SER A 108 10.86 7.56 -24.40
N VAL A 109 9.79 7.39 -23.59
CA VAL A 109 9.45 8.32 -22.49
C VAL A 109 10.52 8.28 -21.40
N TYR A 110 11.01 7.06 -21.09
CA TYR A 110 12.12 6.85 -20.17
C TYR A 110 13.31 6.18 -20.87
N THR A 111 14.50 6.72 -20.64
CA THR A 111 15.75 6.15 -21.14
C THR A 111 16.40 5.27 -20.08
N LYS A 112 17.21 4.29 -20.47
CA LYS A 112 18.01 3.46 -19.55
C LYS A 112 18.87 4.29 -18.59
N ARG A 113 19.39 5.43 -19.05
CA ARG A 113 20.19 6.35 -18.21
C ARG A 113 19.39 6.88 -17.03
N VAL A 114 18.15 7.26 -17.29
CA VAL A 114 17.24 7.82 -16.27
C VAL A 114 16.81 6.74 -15.29
N LEU A 115 16.47 5.55 -15.78
CA LEU A 115 16.05 4.41 -14.96
C LEU A 115 17.14 3.96 -13.99
N ARG A 116 18.41 3.98 -14.39
CA ARG A 116 19.55 3.64 -13.52
C ARG A 116 19.73 4.56 -12.30
N THR A 117 19.10 5.73 -12.30
CA THR A 117 19.08 6.66 -11.16
C THR A 117 17.72 6.72 -10.48
N SER A 118 16.83 5.79 -10.83
CA SER A 118 15.48 5.71 -10.29
C SER A 118 15.36 4.61 -9.22
N VAL A 119 14.33 4.73 -8.42
CA VAL A 119 13.97 3.75 -7.39
C VAL A 119 12.52 3.32 -7.57
N ALA A 120 12.19 2.11 -7.15
CA ALA A 120 10.82 1.60 -7.14
C ALA A 120 10.34 1.28 -5.72
N LEU A 121 9.11 1.67 -5.43
CA LEU A 121 8.32 1.25 -4.30
C LEU A 121 7.35 0.16 -4.76
N VAL A 122 7.31 -0.96 -4.06
CA VAL A 122 6.36 -2.06 -4.28
C VAL A 122 5.56 -2.29 -3.01
N SER A 123 4.23 -2.22 -3.11
CA SER A 123 3.29 -2.36 -1.98
C SER A 123 2.10 -3.19 -2.41
N LEU A 124 2.12 -4.50 -2.13
CA LEU A 124 1.13 -5.47 -2.60
C LEU A 124 1.04 -6.69 -1.68
N ALA A 125 0.04 -7.48 -1.93
CA ALA A 125 -0.27 -8.86 -1.60
C ALA A 125 -1.48 -9.08 -0.69
N GLY A 126 -1.94 -8.08 0.07
CA GLY A 126 -3.13 -8.24 0.94
C GLY A 126 -4.40 -8.63 0.18
N ASN A 127 -4.63 -8.01 -0.98
CA ASN A 127 -5.82 -8.28 -1.81
C ASN A 127 -5.83 -9.68 -2.44
N ASP A 128 -4.67 -10.27 -2.73
CA ASP A 128 -4.57 -11.66 -3.20
C ASP A 128 -5.17 -12.62 -2.15
N TYR A 129 -4.88 -12.37 -0.87
CA TYR A 129 -5.35 -13.19 0.23
C TYR A 129 -6.83 -13.02 0.51
N SER A 130 -7.32 -11.77 0.49
CA SER A 130 -8.76 -11.51 0.56
C SER A 130 -9.51 -12.22 -0.57
N TYR A 131 -9.02 -12.09 -1.82
CA TYR A 131 -9.60 -12.77 -2.97
C TYR A 131 -9.64 -14.29 -2.81
N TYR A 132 -8.54 -14.89 -2.36
CA TYR A 132 -8.45 -16.34 -2.14
C TYR A 132 -9.49 -16.81 -1.14
N LEU A 133 -9.65 -16.10 -0.01
CA LEU A 133 -10.61 -16.46 1.02
C LEU A 133 -12.06 -16.24 0.57
N GLU A 134 -12.37 -15.14 -0.10
CA GLU A 134 -13.70 -14.80 -0.59
C GLU A 134 -14.17 -15.73 -1.72
N THR A 135 -13.24 -16.35 -2.46
CA THR A 135 -13.54 -17.32 -3.52
C THR A 135 -13.49 -18.78 -3.04
N ASN A 136 -13.68 -19.00 -1.73
CA ASN A 136 -13.69 -20.31 -1.09
C ASN A 136 -12.36 -21.09 -1.22
N GLY A 137 -11.24 -20.40 -1.20
CA GLY A 137 -9.92 -21.01 -1.14
C GLY A 137 -9.77 -21.90 0.11
N SER A 138 -9.18 -23.08 -0.07
CA SER A 138 -8.98 -24.04 1.03
C SER A 138 -7.98 -23.54 2.06
N ALA A 139 -8.35 -23.55 3.35
CA ALA A 139 -7.43 -23.20 4.44
C ALA A 139 -6.16 -24.07 4.44
N ALA A 140 -6.28 -25.35 4.10
CA ALA A 140 -5.14 -26.26 4.00
C ALA A 140 -4.18 -25.92 2.85
N ALA A 141 -4.67 -25.33 1.75
CA ALA A 141 -3.86 -24.92 0.61
C ALA A 141 -3.36 -23.47 0.70
N PHE A 142 -3.83 -22.69 1.68
CA PHE A 142 -3.49 -21.27 1.78
C PHE A 142 -1.97 -21.01 1.93
N PRO A 143 -1.20 -21.76 2.74
CA PRO A 143 0.25 -21.59 2.79
C PRO A 143 0.93 -21.76 1.42
N GLY A 144 0.48 -22.71 0.60
CA GLY A 144 0.97 -22.90 -0.77
C GLY A 144 0.60 -21.73 -1.69
N PHE A 145 -0.57 -21.13 -1.51
CA PHE A 145 -0.96 -19.93 -2.23
C PHE A 145 -0.08 -18.72 -1.85
N ILE A 146 0.19 -18.52 -0.54
CA ILE A 146 1.12 -17.49 -0.07
C ILE A 146 2.48 -17.64 -0.73
N GLN A 147 3.02 -18.86 -0.80
CA GLN A 147 4.29 -19.12 -1.50
C GLN A 147 4.23 -18.73 -2.98
N SER A 148 3.11 -19.01 -3.64
CA SER A 148 2.91 -18.65 -5.06
C SER A 148 2.88 -17.13 -5.27
N VAL A 149 2.22 -16.40 -4.37
CA VAL A 149 2.19 -14.92 -4.38
C VAL A 149 3.60 -14.36 -4.22
N VAL A 150 4.37 -14.84 -3.24
CA VAL A 150 5.75 -14.38 -3.01
C VAL A 150 6.64 -14.70 -4.20
N ASN A 151 6.53 -15.90 -4.79
CA ASN A 151 7.31 -16.29 -5.95
C ASN A 151 7.03 -15.37 -7.16
N GLN A 152 5.77 -15.08 -7.44
CA GLN A 152 5.41 -14.16 -8.54
C GLN A 152 5.85 -12.73 -8.26
N LEU A 153 5.77 -12.29 -6.99
CA LEU A 153 6.28 -10.99 -6.57
C LEU A 153 7.77 -10.84 -6.89
N MET A 154 8.58 -11.88 -6.62
CA MET A 154 10.00 -11.89 -6.97
C MET A 154 10.26 -11.81 -8.47
N VAL A 155 9.51 -12.55 -9.26
CA VAL A 155 9.56 -12.47 -10.74
C VAL A 155 9.30 -11.03 -11.19
N ASN A 156 8.29 -10.40 -10.64
CA ASN A 156 7.89 -9.04 -10.97
C ASN A 156 8.95 -8.01 -10.53
N MET A 157 9.52 -8.13 -9.32
CA MET A 157 10.59 -7.26 -8.85
C MET A 157 11.85 -7.38 -9.71
N LYS A 158 12.24 -8.61 -10.05
CA LYS A 158 13.35 -8.85 -10.97
C LYS A 158 13.09 -8.20 -12.32
N ARG A 159 11.87 -8.30 -12.84
CA ARG A 159 11.49 -7.66 -14.11
C ARG A 159 11.61 -6.13 -14.05
N ILE A 160 11.19 -5.48 -12.96
CA ILE A 160 11.37 -4.03 -12.77
C ILE A 160 12.87 -3.66 -12.81
N HIS A 161 13.72 -4.47 -12.16
CA HIS A 161 15.16 -4.27 -12.18
C HIS A 161 15.75 -4.46 -13.60
N ASP A 162 15.35 -5.49 -14.32
CA ASP A 162 15.83 -5.78 -15.67
C ASP A 162 15.43 -4.68 -16.68
N LEU A 163 14.33 -3.97 -16.43
CA LEU A 163 13.95 -2.76 -17.16
C LEU A 163 14.88 -1.57 -16.90
N GLY A 164 15.71 -1.63 -15.86
CA GLY A 164 16.76 -0.68 -15.57
C GLY A 164 16.57 0.15 -14.29
N VAL A 165 15.49 -0.07 -13.52
CA VAL A 165 15.31 0.61 -12.23
C VAL A 165 16.34 0.09 -11.23
N ARG A 166 17.08 1.03 -10.59
CA ARG A 166 18.27 0.67 -9.81
C ARG A 166 17.95 -0.06 -8.52
N LYS A 167 17.07 0.50 -7.67
CA LYS A 167 16.77 -0.01 -6.34
C LYS A 167 15.28 -0.24 -6.19
N ILE A 168 14.91 -1.34 -5.55
CA ILE A 168 13.54 -1.77 -5.41
C ILE A 168 13.27 -2.12 -3.95
N GLY A 169 12.48 -1.28 -3.28
CA GLY A 169 11.98 -1.53 -1.94
C GLY A 169 10.58 -2.14 -2.00
N VAL A 170 10.41 -3.30 -1.36
CA VAL A 170 9.13 -3.97 -1.22
C VAL A 170 8.64 -3.87 0.22
N MET A 171 7.39 -3.47 0.42
CA MET A 171 6.79 -3.41 1.74
C MET A 171 6.45 -4.82 2.24
N SER A 172 6.81 -5.12 3.50
CA SER A 172 6.22 -6.25 4.20
C SER A 172 4.74 -6.01 4.46
N LEU A 173 3.95 -7.07 4.62
CA LEU A 173 2.56 -6.94 5.05
C LEU A 173 2.50 -6.44 6.49
N ILE A 174 1.54 -5.54 6.74
CA ILE A 174 1.18 -5.10 8.09
C ILE A 174 0.54 -6.25 8.88
N PRO A 175 0.38 -6.16 10.20
CA PRO A 175 -0.45 -7.10 10.98
C PRO A 175 -1.92 -6.99 10.53
N LEU A 176 -2.30 -7.68 9.44
CA LEU A 176 -3.63 -7.60 8.84
C LEU A 176 -4.73 -7.97 9.83
N GLY A 177 -4.48 -8.95 10.71
CA GLY A 177 -5.40 -9.32 11.77
C GLY A 177 -5.71 -8.20 12.77
N CYS A 178 -4.93 -7.11 12.77
CA CYS A 178 -5.13 -5.94 13.62
C CYS A 178 -5.79 -4.76 12.89
N THR A 179 -6.17 -4.93 11.62
CA THR A 179 -6.93 -3.88 10.90
C THR A 179 -8.34 -3.76 11.46
N PRO A 180 -8.99 -2.58 11.35
CA PRO A 180 -10.36 -2.39 11.83
C PRO A 180 -11.36 -3.39 11.25
N GLN A 181 -11.19 -3.82 10.00
CA GLN A 181 -12.04 -4.84 9.39
C GLN A 181 -11.98 -6.16 10.17
N ASN A 182 -10.80 -6.56 10.62
CA ASN A 182 -10.59 -7.81 11.35
C ASN A 182 -10.88 -7.70 12.85
N THR A 183 -10.78 -6.50 13.42
CA THR A 183 -11.05 -6.26 14.85
C THR A 183 -12.49 -5.86 15.13
N ALA A 184 -13.29 -5.52 14.12
CA ALA A 184 -14.69 -5.11 14.27
C ALA A 184 -15.55 -6.13 15.03
N GLY A 185 -15.36 -7.42 14.77
CA GLY A 185 -16.06 -8.51 15.46
C GLY A 185 -15.78 -8.59 16.97
N SER A 186 -14.68 -7.98 17.43
CA SER A 186 -14.33 -7.86 18.87
C SER A 186 -14.59 -6.44 19.40
N SER A 187 -15.40 -5.64 18.72
CA SER A 187 -15.59 -4.21 19.03
C SER A 187 -14.26 -3.44 19.07
N PHE A 188 -13.37 -3.73 18.15
CA PHE A 188 -12.04 -3.11 18.01
C PHE A 188 -11.13 -3.31 19.24
N GLN A 189 -11.21 -4.47 19.90
CA GLN A 189 -10.45 -4.75 21.13
C GLN A 189 -9.31 -5.75 20.94
N ARG A 190 -9.42 -6.66 19.95
CA ARG A 190 -8.47 -7.76 19.78
C ARG A 190 -8.19 -8.04 18.31
N CYS A 191 -6.92 -8.28 18.01
CA CYS A 191 -6.49 -8.75 16.70
C CYS A 191 -6.92 -10.19 16.43
N ASN A 192 -7.02 -10.55 15.15
CA ASN A 192 -7.13 -11.93 14.69
C ASN A 192 -5.72 -12.52 14.56
N GLU A 193 -5.30 -13.29 15.59
CA GLU A 193 -3.95 -13.85 15.62
C GLU A 193 -3.72 -14.90 14.52
N THR A 194 -4.75 -15.67 14.14
CA THR A 194 -4.64 -16.64 13.04
C THR A 194 -4.26 -15.96 11.72
N GLU A 195 -4.82 -14.79 11.46
CA GLU A 195 -4.46 -13.99 10.28
C GLU A 195 -3.05 -13.40 10.40
N ASN A 196 -2.65 -12.95 11.58
CA ASN A 196 -1.31 -12.48 11.82
C ASN A 196 -0.25 -13.58 11.63
N ASP A 197 -0.56 -14.84 11.99
CA ASP A 197 0.34 -15.98 11.71
C ASP A 197 0.56 -16.18 10.20
N LEU A 198 -0.49 -16.02 9.39
CA LEU A 198 -0.38 -16.10 7.92
C LEU A 198 0.41 -14.91 7.34
N VAL A 199 0.23 -13.72 7.91
CA VAL A 199 1.05 -12.55 7.57
C VAL A 199 2.53 -12.81 7.89
N MET A 200 2.83 -13.39 9.05
CA MET A 200 4.20 -13.74 9.41
C MET A 200 4.80 -14.78 8.46
N LEU A 201 4.02 -15.75 8.02
CA LEU A 201 4.46 -16.70 6.99
C LEU A 201 4.84 -15.95 5.69
N HIS A 202 3.97 -15.05 5.20
CA HIS A 202 4.27 -14.24 4.02
C HIS A 202 5.57 -13.44 4.20
N ASN A 203 5.70 -12.71 5.30
CA ASN A 203 6.83 -11.83 5.54
C ASN A 203 8.16 -12.62 5.66
N ASN A 204 8.13 -13.81 6.26
CA ASN A 204 9.29 -14.70 6.34
C ASN A 204 9.69 -15.23 4.96
N LEU A 205 8.72 -15.65 4.14
CA LEU A 205 8.96 -16.09 2.76
C LEU A 205 9.48 -14.94 1.89
N LEU A 206 8.94 -13.73 2.06
CA LEU A 206 9.39 -12.53 1.37
C LEU A 206 10.84 -12.20 1.70
N LEU A 207 11.25 -12.30 2.99
CA LEU A 207 12.64 -12.07 3.41
C LEU A 207 13.60 -13.07 2.75
N GLN A 208 13.24 -14.35 2.76
CA GLN A 208 14.04 -15.39 2.12
C GLN A 208 14.17 -15.15 0.60
N ALA A 209 13.08 -14.79 -0.05
CA ALA A 209 13.02 -14.55 -1.48
C ALA A 209 13.83 -13.31 -1.90
N VAL A 210 13.77 -12.21 -1.15
CA VAL A 210 14.59 -11.00 -1.38
C VAL A 210 16.07 -11.32 -1.22
N ASN A 211 16.46 -12.07 -0.18
CA ASN A 211 17.84 -12.49 0.03
C ASN A 211 18.34 -13.37 -1.14
N THR A 212 17.52 -14.32 -1.59
CA THR A 212 17.82 -15.18 -2.74
C THR A 212 18.00 -14.35 -4.01
N LEU A 213 17.13 -13.37 -4.26
CA LEU A 213 17.20 -12.49 -5.43
C LEU A 213 18.49 -11.65 -5.43
N ASN A 214 18.88 -11.10 -4.28
CA ASN A 214 20.14 -10.38 -4.11
C ASN A 214 21.36 -11.27 -4.35
N GLN A 215 21.34 -12.52 -3.88
CA GLN A 215 22.42 -13.49 -4.16
C GLN A 215 22.50 -13.82 -5.65
N GLN A 216 21.37 -14.08 -6.32
CA GLN A 216 21.33 -14.38 -7.75
C GLN A 216 21.82 -13.21 -8.63
N THR A 217 21.57 -11.99 -8.21
CA THR A 217 21.99 -10.78 -8.93
C THR A 217 23.35 -10.24 -8.45
N ASN A 218 23.98 -10.90 -7.46
CA ASN A 218 25.18 -10.43 -6.79
C ASN A 218 25.10 -8.95 -6.39
N SER A 219 24.00 -8.57 -5.74
CA SER A 219 23.70 -7.18 -5.43
C SER A 219 22.95 -7.05 -4.10
N THR A 220 22.72 -5.81 -3.64
CA THR A 220 21.88 -5.45 -2.49
C THR A 220 20.80 -4.45 -2.91
N LEU A 221 20.30 -4.59 -4.15
CA LEU A 221 19.41 -3.61 -4.77
C LEU A 221 17.94 -3.86 -4.44
N PHE A 222 17.63 -5.07 -3.93
CA PHE A 222 16.29 -5.44 -3.46
C PHE A 222 16.29 -5.44 -1.94
N PHE A 223 15.31 -4.79 -1.33
CA PHE A 223 15.22 -4.74 0.14
C PHE A 223 13.79 -4.65 0.62
N ILE A 224 13.58 -5.07 1.87
CA ILE A 224 12.29 -4.98 2.53
C ILE A 224 12.16 -3.63 3.23
N ILE A 225 11.04 -2.98 3.02
CA ILE A 225 10.57 -1.85 3.82
C ILE A 225 9.68 -2.45 4.91
N ASP A 226 10.18 -2.48 6.13
CA ASP A 226 9.56 -3.22 7.25
C ASP A 226 8.34 -2.49 7.81
N LEU A 227 7.24 -2.61 7.07
CA LEU A 227 5.95 -2.02 7.43
C LEU A 227 5.31 -2.76 8.61
N HIS A 228 5.53 -4.08 8.72
CA HIS A 228 5.01 -4.89 9.81
C HIS A 228 5.49 -4.40 11.18
N ASN A 229 6.81 -4.23 11.33
CA ASN A 229 7.38 -3.77 12.58
C ASN A 229 7.00 -2.32 12.89
N ALA A 230 6.91 -1.46 11.87
CA ALA A 230 6.48 -0.08 12.05
C ALA A 230 5.05 0.02 12.61
N PHE A 231 4.11 -0.77 12.08
CA PHE A 231 2.75 -0.85 12.63
C PHE A 231 2.72 -1.44 14.03
N SER A 232 3.46 -2.51 14.28
CA SER A 232 3.56 -3.13 15.61
C SER A 232 4.10 -2.14 16.65
N THR A 233 5.07 -1.32 16.28
CA THR A 233 5.60 -0.24 17.14
C THR A 233 4.52 0.78 17.49
N VAL A 234 3.72 1.20 16.50
CA VAL A 234 2.63 2.16 16.70
C VAL A 234 1.50 1.54 17.55
N PHE A 235 1.12 0.29 17.31
CA PHE A 235 0.10 -0.42 18.09
C PHE A 235 0.48 -0.54 19.57
N ASN A 236 1.75 -0.84 19.85
CA ASN A 236 2.25 -1.03 21.20
C ASN A 236 2.56 0.29 21.93
N GLY A 237 2.50 1.42 21.22
CA GLY A 237 2.89 2.73 21.78
C GLY A 237 4.37 2.81 22.20
N THR A 238 5.22 1.91 21.70
CA THR A 238 6.65 1.82 22.00
C THR A 238 7.48 2.62 21.00
N GLU A 239 8.63 3.15 21.45
CA GLU A 239 9.61 3.85 20.58
C GLU A 239 9.04 5.04 19.78
N ILE A 240 7.93 5.62 20.24
CA ILE A 240 7.36 6.79 19.62
C ILE A 240 8.14 8.02 20.15
N HIS A 241 8.70 8.82 19.25
CA HIS A 241 9.41 10.05 19.63
C HIS A 241 8.47 11.03 20.36
N GLN A 242 9.03 11.83 21.29
CA GLN A 242 8.28 12.89 21.96
C GLN A 242 7.62 13.81 20.89
N GLY A 243 6.29 13.91 20.91
CA GLY A 243 5.50 14.66 19.93
C GLY A 243 4.88 13.80 18.82
N SER A 244 5.07 12.48 18.82
CA SER A 244 4.33 11.57 17.95
C SER A 244 2.85 11.50 18.34
N PRO A 245 1.94 11.30 17.39
CA PRO A 245 0.53 11.18 17.70
C PRO A 245 0.25 9.94 18.56
N THR A 246 -0.54 10.12 19.59
CA THR A 246 -1.12 9.01 20.36
C THR A 246 -2.52 8.75 19.84
N PHE A 247 -2.80 7.49 19.52
CA PHE A 247 -4.12 7.05 19.06
C PHE A 247 -4.90 6.47 20.24
N GLU A 248 -6.12 6.97 20.48
CA GLU A 248 -6.97 6.54 21.61
C GLU A 248 -7.26 5.04 21.56
N ASN A 249 -7.64 4.53 20.40
CA ASN A 249 -7.77 3.12 20.09
C ASN A 249 -7.22 2.90 18.67
N PRO A 250 -6.02 2.31 18.53
CA PRO A 250 -5.38 2.15 17.23
C PRO A 250 -6.09 1.18 16.30
N PHE A 251 -7.02 0.36 16.80
CA PHE A 251 -7.81 -0.59 16.00
C PHE A 251 -9.14 0.00 15.53
N GLU A 252 -9.58 1.14 16.06
CA GLU A 252 -10.85 1.76 15.70
C GLU A 252 -10.67 2.77 14.55
N PRO A 253 -11.41 2.63 13.43
CA PRO A 253 -11.26 3.52 12.28
C PRO A 253 -11.98 4.85 12.49
N CYS A 254 -11.58 5.86 11.70
CA CYS A 254 -12.29 7.15 11.64
C CYS A 254 -13.61 7.06 10.87
N CYS A 255 -13.66 6.25 9.82
CA CYS A 255 -14.80 6.12 8.92
C CYS A 255 -15.15 4.64 8.70
N PHE A 256 -16.35 4.23 9.15
CA PHE A 256 -16.75 2.82 9.09
C PHE A 256 -18.24 2.67 8.80
N GLY A 257 -18.62 1.60 8.10
CA GLY A 257 -20.02 1.31 7.80
C GLY A 257 -20.85 1.05 9.06
N VAL A 258 -22.08 1.52 9.10
CA VAL A 258 -22.98 1.36 10.28
C VAL A 258 -23.48 -0.07 10.47
N THR A 259 -23.52 -0.86 9.40
CA THR A 259 -23.89 -2.28 9.41
C THR A 259 -23.14 -3.02 8.31
N GLU A 260 -23.18 -4.35 8.36
CA GLU A 260 -22.61 -5.20 7.31
C GLU A 260 -23.08 -4.78 5.91
N GLY A 261 -22.19 -4.83 4.94
CA GLY A 261 -22.43 -4.41 3.55
C GLY A 261 -22.27 -2.92 3.29
N PHE A 262 -22.17 -2.09 4.33
CA PHE A 262 -21.81 -0.67 4.18
C PHE A 262 -20.36 -0.41 4.58
N PHE A 263 -19.76 0.57 3.94
CA PHE A 263 -18.36 0.95 4.13
C PHE A 263 -18.24 2.47 4.26
N CYS A 264 -17.05 2.96 4.54
CA CYS A 264 -16.76 4.39 4.51
C CYS A 264 -17.25 5.03 3.19
N GLY A 265 -18.01 6.10 3.27
CA GLY A 265 -18.58 6.80 2.10
C GLY A 265 -19.86 6.19 1.52
N SER A 266 -20.39 5.10 2.09
CA SER A 266 -21.65 4.51 1.64
C SER A 266 -22.84 5.45 1.90
N VAL A 267 -23.76 5.50 0.93
CA VAL A 267 -25.05 6.19 1.07
C VAL A 267 -26.17 5.24 0.64
N ASP A 268 -27.37 5.44 1.17
CA ASP A 268 -28.56 4.73 0.67
C ASP A 268 -29.11 5.38 -0.61
N GLU A 269 -30.18 4.82 -1.14
CA GLU A 269 -30.86 5.28 -2.36
C GLU A 269 -31.39 6.73 -2.28
N ASN A 270 -31.59 7.25 -1.06
CA ASN A 270 -32.01 8.63 -0.80
C ASN A 270 -30.83 9.56 -0.49
N GLY A 271 -29.58 9.09 -0.59
CA GLY A 271 -28.38 9.85 -0.26
C GLY A 271 -28.08 9.93 1.25
N GLY A 272 -28.80 9.18 2.09
CA GLY A 272 -28.58 9.11 3.52
C GLY A 272 -27.28 8.37 3.85
N LYS A 273 -26.46 8.95 4.72
CA LYS A 273 -25.16 8.35 5.13
C LYS A 273 -25.36 7.02 5.83
N LYS A 274 -24.61 5.99 5.41
CA LYS A 274 -24.57 4.65 6.01
C LYS A 274 -23.19 4.34 6.62
N TYR A 275 -22.52 5.35 7.12
CA TYR A 275 -21.23 5.24 7.80
C TYR A 275 -21.13 6.24 8.95
N THR A 276 -20.31 5.90 9.93
CA THR A 276 -19.85 6.80 10.98
C THR A 276 -18.60 7.54 10.51
N LEU A 277 -18.36 8.73 11.04
CA LEU A 277 -17.16 9.53 10.75
C LEU A 277 -16.71 10.18 12.05
N CYS A 278 -15.44 9.98 12.42
CA CYS A 278 -14.85 10.61 13.59
C CYS A 278 -14.78 12.14 13.41
N SER A 279 -14.75 12.86 14.52
CA SER A 279 -14.65 14.33 14.50
C SER A 279 -13.26 14.83 14.12
N ASN A 280 -12.21 14.02 14.37
CA ASN A 280 -10.82 14.39 14.11
C ASN A 280 -10.01 13.20 13.58
N PRO A 281 -9.72 13.14 12.29
CA PRO A 281 -8.91 12.06 11.71
C PRO A 281 -7.50 11.93 12.32
N LYS A 282 -6.96 12.98 12.89
CA LYS A 282 -5.61 12.97 13.47
C LYS A 282 -5.51 12.12 14.75
N THR A 283 -6.63 11.77 15.38
CA THR A 283 -6.65 10.92 16.59
C THR A 283 -6.83 9.44 16.28
N LYS A 284 -6.97 9.07 15.01
CA LYS A 284 -7.19 7.70 14.57
C LYS A 284 -6.04 7.21 13.69
N LEU A 285 -5.58 5.98 13.93
CA LEU A 285 -4.55 5.34 13.11
C LEU A 285 -5.09 4.96 11.74
N PHE A 286 -6.28 4.36 11.70
CA PHE A 286 -6.94 3.97 10.47
C PHE A 286 -8.02 4.95 10.04
N TRP A 287 -8.07 5.18 8.73
CA TRP A 287 -9.12 5.93 8.08
C TRP A 287 -10.41 5.11 7.96
N ASP A 288 -10.29 3.91 7.38
CA ASP A 288 -11.40 2.98 7.16
C ASP A 288 -11.04 1.57 7.66
N GLY A 289 -11.70 0.54 7.15
CA GLY A 289 -11.49 -0.85 7.58
C GLY A 289 -10.06 -1.36 7.41
N ASN A 290 -9.28 -0.79 6.49
CA ASN A 290 -7.97 -1.32 6.12
C ASN A 290 -6.88 -0.26 5.91
N HIS A 291 -7.25 1.01 5.69
CA HIS A 291 -6.32 2.04 5.24
C HIS A 291 -5.99 3.03 6.35
N PRO A 292 -4.72 3.35 6.58
CA PRO A 292 -4.34 4.38 7.55
C PRO A 292 -4.84 5.78 7.18
N THR A 293 -5.02 6.62 8.19
CA THR A 293 -5.16 8.07 8.01
C THR A 293 -3.82 8.66 7.55
N SER A 294 -3.83 9.90 7.07
CA SER A 294 -2.59 10.65 6.85
C SER A 294 -1.73 10.72 8.10
N GLU A 295 -2.35 10.87 9.27
CA GLU A 295 -1.65 10.91 10.55
C GLU A 295 -1.12 9.53 10.93
N GLY A 296 -1.90 8.47 10.66
CA GLY A 296 -1.46 7.09 10.83
C GLY A 296 -0.21 6.79 9.98
N TRP A 297 -0.23 7.15 8.71
CA TRP A 297 0.95 7.03 7.85
C TRP A 297 2.12 7.84 8.40
N ARG A 298 1.89 9.07 8.87
CA ARG A 298 2.94 9.90 9.45
C ARG A 298 3.58 9.24 10.67
N ALA A 299 2.78 8.67 11.56
CA ALA A 299 3.28 7.94 12.73
C ALA A 299 4.14 6.75 12.34
N ILE A 300 3.66 5.91 11.41
CA ILE A 300 4.37 4.74 10.90
C ILE A 300 5.73 5.15 10.29
N TYR A 301 5.74 6.17 9.44
CA TYR A 301 6.95 6.67 8.79
C TYR A 301 7.92 7.38 9.75
N SER A 302 7.46 7.74 10.94
CA SER A 302 8.30 8.35 11.98
C SER A 302 9.00 7.31 12.85
N THR A 303 8.66 6.02 12.75
CA THR A 303 9.31 4.97 13.55
C THR A 303 10.78 4.80 13.13
N PRO A 304 11.72 4.67 14.08
CA PRO A 304 13.15 4.55 13.76
C PRO A 304 13.47 3.35 12.88
N ALA A 305 12.84 2.21 13.16
CA ALA A 305 13.01 0.98 12.38
C ALA A 305 12.63 1.21 10.91
N PHE A 306 11.48 1.85 10.66
CA PHE A 306 11.02 2.12 9.29
C PHE A 306 11.93 3.10 8.55
N GLN A 307 12.36 4.18 9.20
CA GLN A 307 13.29 5.14 8.62
C GLN A 307 14.64 4.50 8.26
N ASN A 308 15.13 3.55 9.06
CA ASN A 308 16.36 2.81 8.75
C ASN A 308 16.21 1.95 7.48
N THR A 309 15.02 1.38 7.23
CA THR A 309 14.79 0.63 5.98
C THR A 309 14.73 1.56 4.76
N LEU A 310 14.19 2.76 4.89
CA LEU A 310 14.14 3.74 3.79
C LEU A 310 15.52 4.30 3.39
N LYS A 311 16.50 4.30 4.31
CA LYS A 311 17.88 4.70 3.98
C LYS A 311 18.46 3.88 2.83
N GLN A 312 18.07 2.62 2.70
CA GLN A 312 18.53 1.74 1.62
C GLN A 312 18.18 2.27 0.22
N PHE A 313 17.21 3.17 0.08
CA PHE A 313 16.99 3.86 -1.20
C PHE A 313 18.10 4.83 -1.57
N ILE A 314 18.80 5.38 -0.58
CA ILE A 314 19.80 6.47 -0.74
C ILE A 314 21.21 5.90 -0.79
N ASP A 315 21.51 4.89 0.04
CA ASP A 315 22.81 4.21 0.11
C ASP A 315 23.14 3.48 -1.21
#